data_44574c9498fbe3681f70d52542eec048
#
_entry.id   44574c9498fbe3681f70d52542eec048
#
_cell.length_a   1.000
_cell.length_b   1.000
_cell.length_c   1.000
_cell.angle_alpha   90.00
_cell.angle_beta   90.00
_cell.angle_gamma   90.00
#
_symmetry.space_group_name_H-M   'P 1'
#
loop_
_entity.id
_entity.type
_entity.pdbx_description
1 polymer ?
#
loop_
_entity_poly.entity_id
_entity_poly.type
_entity_poly.pdbx_seq_one_letter_code
_entity_poly.pdbx_strand_id
1 'polypeptide(L)'
;MTETLHNLYIGFSVALAPSVLLYAFVGCIIGTLVGVLPGIGPLAGISLLLPASFGLDATSAIVLLAGIYYGAQYGGSTTSILVNIPGEAASIVTCIDGHEMAKQGRAGAALGVAA
;
A
#
# COMPACT_ATOMS: atom_id res chain seq x y z
N MET A 1 7.09 31.50 -8.40
CA MET A 1 6.06 30.74 -9.09
C MET A 1 6.57 29.90 -10.24
N THR A 2 7.35 30.50 -11.13
CA THR A 2 7.90 29.77 -12.29
C THR A 2 8.82 28.63 -11.85
N GLU A 3 9.64 28.82 -10.81
CA GLU A 3 10.50 27.78 -10.28
C GLU A 3 9.70 26.63 -9.65
N THR A 4 8.62 26.94 -8.94
CA THR A 4 7.76 25.91 -8.35
C THR A 4 7.11 25.06 -9.43
N LEU A 5 6.59 25.68 -10.50
CA LEU A 5 6.01 24.97 -11.62
C LEU A 5 7.04 24.12 -12.34
N HIS A 6 8.25 24.64 -12.53
CA HIS A 6 9.34 23.89 -13.14
C HIS A 6 9.75 22.69 -12.29
N ASN A 7 9.87 22.87 -10.98
CA ASN A 7 10.19 21.79 -10.05
C ASN A 7 9.10 20.71 -10.02
N LEU A 8 7.83 21.12 -10.07
CA LEU A 8 6.72 20.18 -10.16
C LEU A 8 6.77 19.38 -11.47
N TYR A 9 7.08 20.04 -12.57
CA TYR A 9 7.21 19.35 -13.86
C TYR A 9 8.33 18.32 -13.82
N ILE A 10 9.50 18.66 -13.27
CA ILE A 10 10.62 17.73 -13.13
C ILE A 10 10.20 16.55 -12.23
N GLY A 11 9.56 16.83 -11.09
CA GLY A 11 9.10 15.80 -10.18
C GLY A 11 8.13 14.83 -10.82
N PHE A 12 7.14 15.34 -11.55
CA PHE A 12 6.17 14.49 -12.25
C PHE A 12 6.82 13.70 -13.38
N SER A 13 7.74 14.26 -14.13
CA SER A 13 8.40 13.53 -15.20
C SER A 13 9.26 12.39 -14.67
N VAL A 14 9.90 12.55 -13.52
CA VAL A 14 10.66 11.48 -12.86
C VAL A 14 9.69 10.43 -12.29
N ALA A 15 8.63 10.87 -11.61
CA ALA A 15 7.67 9.96 -10.99
C ALA A 15 6.90 9.12 -12.01
N LEU A 16 6.66 9.66 -13.21
CA LEU A 16 5.95 8.97 -14.27
C LEU A 16 6.86 8.17 -15.20
N ALA A 17 8.17 8.14 -14.93
CA ALA A 17 9.09 7.32 -15.71
C ALA A 17 8.70 5.84 -15.62
N PRO A 18 8.77 5.07 -16.72
CA PRO A 18 8.32 3.67 -16.71
C PRO A 18 9.00 2.80 -15.66
N SER A 19 10.28 3.00 -15.40
CA SER A 19 11.01 2.25 -14.37
C SER A 19 10.49 2.55 -12.96
N VAL A 20 10.18 3.82 -12.67
CA VAL A 20 9.65 4.24 -11.38
C VAL A 20 8.24 3.68 -11.17
N LEU A 21 7.39 3.72 -12.21
CA LEU A 21 6.06 3.13 -12.15
C LEU A 21 6.12 1.62 -11.93
N LEU A 22 7.10 0.96 -12.51
CA LEU A 22 7.29 -0.48 -12.29
C LEU A 22 7.63 -0.77 -10.82
N TYR A 23 8.49 0.03 -10.21
CA TYR A 23 8.80 -0.11 -8.79
C TYR A 23 7.57 0.14 -7.91
N ALA A 24 6.74 1.13 -8.26
CA ALA A 24 5.48 1.38 -7.54
C ALA A 24 4.56 0.18 -7.62
N PHE A 25 4.40 -0.40 -8.80
CA PHE A 25 3.55 -1.57 -9.02
C PHE A 25 4.05 -2.79 -8.24
N VAL A 26 5.34 -3.08 -8.31
CA VAL A 26 5.96 -4.20 -7.59
C VAL A 26 5.82 -3.99 -6.07
N GLY A 27 6.04 -2.77 -5.60
CA GLY A 27 5.87 -2.43 -4.20
C GLY A 27 4.44 -2.64 -3.72
N CYS A 28 3.45 -2.24 -4.51
CA CYS A 28 2.05 -2.44 -4.17
C CYS A 28 1.69 -3.93 -4.10
N ILE A 29 2.17 -4.73 -5.02
CA ILE A 29 1.92 -6.18 -5.01
C ILE A 29 2.53 -6.82 -3.77
N ILE A 30 3.78 -6.55 -3.49
CA ILE A 30 4.49 -7.11 -2.33
C ILE A 30 3.82 -6.63 -1.05
N GLY A 31 3.48 -5.34 -0.98
CA GLY A 31 2.83 -4.76 0.19
C GLY A 31 1.46 -5.38 0.46
N THR A 32 0.66 -5.60 -0.58
CA THR A 32 -0.64 -6.24 -0.45
C THR A 32 -0.49 -7.66 0.09
N LEU A 33 0.46 -8.43 -0.43
CA LEU A 33 0.72 -9.79 0.05
C LEU A 33 1.15 -9.80 1.52
N VAL A 34 2.02 -8.88 1.92
CA VAL A 34 2.46 -8.76 3.31
C VAL A 34 1.31 -8.31 4.20
N GLY A 35 0.52 -7.36 3.73
CA GLY A 35 -0.58 -6.78 4.50
C GLY A 35 -1.74 -7.73 4.76
N VAL A 36 -1.94 -8.72 3.90
CA VAL A 36 -2.96 -9.75 4.10
C VAL A 36 -2.64 -10.61 5.34
N LEU A 37 -1.37 -10.73 5.70
CA LEU A 37 -0.97 -11.51 6.87
C LEU A 37 -1.32 -10.74 8.15
N PRO A 38 -2.16 -11.32 9.04
CA PRO A 38 -2.55 -10.64 10.27
C PRO A 38 -1.34 -10.38 11.18
N GLY A 39 -1.33 -9.20 11.78
CA GLY A 39 -0.27 -8.82 12.71
C GLY A 39 1.00 -8.29 12.07
N ILE A 40 1.13 -8.36 10.76
CA ILE A 40 2.24 -7.77 10.02
C ILE A 40 1.76 -6.48 9.40
N GLY A 41 2.18 -5.35 9.92
CA GLY A 41 1.78 -4.04 9.39
C GLY A 41 2.69 -3.56 8.28
N PRO A 42 2.36 -2.39 7.70
CA PRO A 42 3.20 -1.79 6.66
C PRO A 42 4.61 -1.49 7.15
N LEU A 43 4.78 -1.17 8.42
CA LEU A 43 6.09 -0.91 9.00
C LEU A 43 6.98 -2.16 8.93
N ALA A 44 6.43 -3.32 9.24
CA ALA A 44 7.17 -4.57 9.14
C ALA A 44 7.56 -4.89 7.69
N GLY A 45 6.64 -4.67 6.75
CA GLY A 45 6.92 -4.86 5.32
C GLY A 45 8.04 -3.95 4.83
N ILE A 46 7.99 -2.68 5.19
CA ILE A 46 9.04 -1.72 4.85
C ILE A 46 10.38 -2.15 5.46
N SER A 47 10.37 -2.53 6.73
CA SER A 47 11.59 -2.93 7.44
C SER A 47 12.26 -4.17 6.82
N LEU A 48 11.45 -5.14 6.42
CA LEU A 48 11.96 -6.36 5.80
C LEU A 48 12.58 -6.11 4.41
N LEU A 49 11.99 -5.17 3.67
CA LEU A 49 12.41 -4.91 2.29
C LEU A 49 13.32 -3.69 2.16
N LEU A 50 13.59 -3.00 3.27
CA LEU A 50 14.50 -1.85 3.25
C LEU A 50 15.89 -2.20 2.71
N PRO A 51 16.52 -3.33 3.07
CA PRO A 51 17.81 -3.68 2.48
C PRO A 51 17.76 -3.87 0.96
N ALA A 52 16.65 -4.35 0.42
CA ALA A 52 16.49 -4.51 -1.02
C ALA A 52 16.49 -3.17 -1.77
N SER A 53 16.15 -2.07 -1.09
CA SER A 53 16.12 -0.74 -1.69
C SER A 53 17.48 -0.07 -1.77
N PHE A 54 18.51 -0.62 -1.12
CA PHE A 54 19.83 0.02 -1.04
C PHE A 54 20.56 0.07 -2.39
N GLY A 55 20.23 -0.84 -3.31
CA GLY A 55 20.82 -0.84 -4.65
C GLY A 55 20.12 0.07 -5.64
N LEU A 56 19.05 0.75 -5.23
CA LEU A 56 18.25 1.60 -6.09
C LEU A 56 18.61 3.07 -5.89
N ASP A 57 18.33 3.89 -6.91
CA ASP A 57 18.41 5.33 -6.74
C ASP A 57 17.34 5.82 -5.75
N ALA A 58 17.52 7.03 -5.21
CA ALA A 58 16.67 7.54 -4.14
C ALA A 58 15.19 7.57 -4.52
N THR A 59 14.86 8.02 -5.73
CA THR A 59 13.47 8.10 -6.18
C THR A 59 12.83 6.72 -6.28
N SER A 60 13.51 5.76 -6.90
CA SER A 60 13.00 4.40 -7.04
C SER A 60 12.83 3.71 -5.69
N ALA A 61 13.78 3.91 -4.77
CA ALA A 61 13.69 3.35 -3.42
C ALA A 61 12.48 3.89 -2.66
N ILE A 62 12.28 5.21 -2.68
CA ILE A 62 11.15 5.84 -2.00
C ILE A 62 9.83 5.36 -2.60
N VAL A 63 9.73 5.28 -3.92
CA VAL A 63 8.52 4.83 -4.60
C VAL A 63 8.22 3.36 -4.28
N LEU A 64 9.24 2.51 -4.24
CA LEU A 64 9.08 1.10 -3.87
C LEU A 64 8.53 0.96 -2.45
N LEU A 65 9.14 1.68 -1.49
CA LEU A 65 8.71 1.62 -0.09
C LEU A 65 7.32 2.22 0.11
N ALA A 66 6.99 3.30 -0.60
CA ALA A 66 5.65 3.89 -0.57
C ALA A 66 4.62 2.93 -1.14
N GLY A 67 4.95 2.20 -2.22
CA GLY A 67 4.07 1.18 -2.78
C GLY A 67 3.81 0.05 -1.79
N ILE A 68 4.83 -0.39 -1.08
CA ILE A 68 4.69 -1.40 -0.03
C ILE A 68 3.75 -0.90 1.08
N TYR A 69 3.89 0.35 1.49
CA TYR A 69 3.02 0.95 2.51
C TYR A 69 1.55 0.94 2.05
N TYR A 70 1.28 1.41 0.83
CA TYR A 70 -0.07 1.44 0.28
C TYR A 70 -0.65 0.03 0.14
N GLY A 71 0.12 -0.89 -0.40
CA GLY A 71 -0.31 -2.26 -0.58
C GLY A 71 -0.63 -2.95 0.74
N ALA A 72 0.20 -2.73 1.76
CA ALA A 72 0.00 -3.31 3.08
C ALA A 72 -1.25 -2.75 3.77
N GLN A 73 -1.55 -1.47 3.59
CA GLN A 73 -2.77 -0.87 4.12
C GLN A 73 -4.02 -1.53 3.52
N TYR A 74 -4.06 -1.69 2.20
CA TYR A 74 -5.19 -2.34 1.54
C TYR A 74 -5.26 -3.83 1.88
N GLY A 75 -4.12 -4.52 1.92
CA GLY A 75 -4.07 -5.93 2.31
C GLY A 75 -4.59 -6.16 3.72
N GLY A 76 -4.25 -5.28 4.65
CA GLY A 76 -4.77 -5.31 6.02
C GLY A 76 -6.27 -5.09 6.06
N SER A 77 -6.80 -4.17 5.27
CA SER A 77 -8.24 -3.94 5.15
C SER A 77 -8.95 -5.16 4.57
N THR A 78 -8.36 -5.82 3.59
CA THR A 78 -8.89 -7.05 3.00
C THR A 78 -9.08 -8.13 4.06
N THR A 79 -8.06 -8.38 4.87
CA THR A 79 -8.12 -9.36 5.96
C THR A 79 -9.17 -8.96 6.99
N SER A 80 -9.26 -7.68 7.32
CA SER A 80 -10.24 -7.17 8.27
C SER A 80 -11.67 -7.42 7.80
N ILE A 81 -11.93 -7.20 6.52
CA ILE A 81 -13.27 -7.36 5.93
C ILE A 81 -13.63 -8.84 5.84
N LEU A 82 -12.74 -9.68 5.34
CA LEU A 82 -13.07 -11.08 5.04
C LEU A 82 -12.99 -11.98 6.26
N VAL A 83 -12.05 -11.77 7.16
CA VAL A 83 -11.74 -12.71 8.25
C VAL A 83 -12.02 -12.11 9.63
N ASN A 84 -12.30 -10.82 9.72
CA ASN A 84 -12.51 -10.09 10.98
C ASN A 84 -11.26 -10.09 11.87
N ILE A 85 -10.08 -10.14 11.27
CA ILE A 85 -8.80 -10.02 11.96
C ILE A 85 -8.11 -8.80 11.39
N PRO A 86 -7.80 -7.76 12.20
CA PRO A 86 -7.10 -6.59 11.68
C PRO A 86 -5.71 -6.99 11.22
N GLY A 87 -5.38 -6.69 9.95
CA GLY A 87 -4.04 -6.91 9.43
C GLY A 87 -3.02 -6.00 10.10
N GLU A 88 -3.48 -4.83 10.53
CA GLU A 88 -2.69 -3.84 11.25
C GLU A 88 -3.59 -3.09 12.23
N ALA A 89 -2.98 -2.30 13.12
CA ALA A 89 -3.76 -1.57 14.13
C ALA A 89 -4.76 -0.60 13.51
N ALA A 90 -4.39 0.04 12.39
CA ALA A 90 -5.26 1.03 11.74
C ALA A 90 -6.51 0.40 11.12
N SER A 91 -6.51 -0.90 10.83
CA SER A 91 -7.66 -1.56 10.20
C SER A 91 -8.66 -2.13 11.20
N ILE A 92 -8.50 -1.88 12.49
CA ILE A 92 -9.46 -2.33 13.51
C ILE A 92 -10.86 -1.77 13.23
N VAL A 93 -10.96 -0.50 12.86
CA VAL A 93 -12.24 0.14 12.52
C VAL A 93 -12.88 -0.52 11.30
N THR A 94 -12.07 -0.94 10.33
CA THR A 94 -12.54 -1.65 9.14
C THR A 94 -13.19 -2.98 9.51
N CYS A 95 -12.72 -3.66 10.55
CA CYS A 95 -13.34 -4.89 11.03
C CYS A 95 -14.79 -4.67 11.49
N ILE A 96 -15.10 -3.53 12.10
CA ILE A 96 -16.41 -3.25 12.66
C ILE A 96 -17.46 -3.21 11.56
N ASP A 97 -17.25 -2.39 10.53
CA ASP A 97 -18.23 -2.19 9.47
C ASP A 97 -18.01 -3.12 8.27
N GLY A 98 -16.75 -3.32 7.88
CA GLY A 98 -16.42 -4.11 6.70
C GLY A 98 -16.77 -5.57 6.85
N HIS A 99 -16.47 -6.17 7.99
CA HIS A 99 -16.80 -7.58 8.23
C HIS A 99 -18.31 -7.81 8.34
N GLU A 100 -19.05 -6.85 8.88
CA GLU A 100 -20.52 -6.92 8.89
C GLU A 100 -21.07 -6.94 7.45
N MET A 101 -20.53 -6.13 6.56
CA MET A 101 -20.90 -6.19 5.14
C MET A 101 -20.58 -7.54 4.53
N ALA A 102 -19.45 -8.15 4.88
CA ALA A 102 -19.08 -9.47 4.39
C ALA A 102 -20.05 -10.54 4.88
N LYS A 103 -20.49 -10.48 6.14
CA LYS A 103 -21.50 -11.38 6.68
C LYS A 103 -22.84 -11.28 5.96
N GLN A 104 -23.18 -10.09 5.46
CA GLN A 104 -24.39 -9.84 4.70
C GLN A 104 -24.26 -10.25 3.22
N GLY A 105 -23.17 -10.86 2.83
CA GLY A 105 -22.91 -11.24 1.44
C GLY A 105 -22.43 -10.11 0.55
N ARG A 106 -21.99 -8.99 1.13
CA ARG A 106 -21.53 -7.81 0.39
C ARG A 106 -20.02 -7.57 0.55
N ALA A 107 -19.26 -8.65 0.63
CA ALA A 107 -17.80 -8.55 0.78
C ALA A 107 -17.15 -7.82 -0.40
N GLY A 108 -17.60 -8.06 -1.62
CA GLY A 108 -17.08 -7.38 -2.80
C GLY A 108 -17.30 -5.88 -2.75
N ALA A 109 -18.48 -5.43 -2.29
CA ALA A 109 -18.78 -4.02 -2.12
C ALA A 109 -17.88 -3.39 -1.05
N ALA A 110 -17.64 -4.08 0.06
CA ALA A 110 -16.77 -3.61 1.13
C ALA A 110 -15.33 -3.46 0.64
N LEU A 111 -14.82 -4.43 -0.11
CA LEU A 111 -13.47 -4.37 -0.69
C LEU A 111 -13.35 -3.21 -1.69
N GLY A 112 -14.39 -2.97 -2.49
CA GLY A 112 -14.40 -1.86 -3.43
C GLY A 112 -14.40 -0.50 -2.73
N VAL A 113 -15.15 -0.35 -1.65
CA VAL A 113 -15.16 0.89 -0.86
C VAL A 113 -13.80 1.12 -0.18
N ALA A 114 -13.16 0.05 0.31
CA ALA A 114 -11.85 0.16 0.93
C ALA A 114 -10.75 0.57 -0.06
N ALA A 115 -10.92 0.20 -1.31
CA ALA A 115 -9.98 0.63 -2.35
C ALA A 115 -10.19 2.12 -2.66
#